data_cac141359d1846bc6b73776614a663b1
#
_entry.id   cac141359d1846bc6b73776614a663b1
#
_cell.length_a   1.000
_cell.length_b   1.000
_cell.length_c   1.000
_cell.angle_alpha   90.00
_cell.angle_beta   90.00
_cell.angle_gamma   90.00
#
_symmetry.space_group_name_H-M   'P 1'
#
loop_
_entity.id
_entity.type
_entity.pdbx_description
1 polymer ?
#
loop_
_entity_poly.entity_id
_entity_poly.type
_entity_poly.pdbx_seq_one_letter_code
_entity_poly.pdbx_strand_id
1 'polypeptide(L)'
;YVESLSAYARQFLDKMKKPNVDLIEGLSPAIAIEQKNTSKNPRSTVATVTEIYDYMRVLYARAGVPYSPFTGKPITSQTITQIVDLIKKLPKKSTIYIYAPVVRGRKGEYRKDILSYKRRGFRKIKIDNILYDIEKSPNLDKKLKHDISVLVDRIVLNSNLGNRLAESIETSVNLSNGLVFVEYEDE
;
A
#
# COMPACT_ATOMS: atom_id res chain seq x y z
N TYR A 1 31.42 20.64 32.83
CA TYR A 1 30.88 20.78 31.43
C TYR A 1 29.40 20.40 31.38
N VAL A 2 28.99 19.26 31.96
CA VAL A 2 27.56 18.83 31.97
C VAL A 2 26.72 19.78 32.86
N GLU A 3 27.28 20.35 33.89
CA GLU A 3 26.61 21.28 34.80
C GLU A 3 26.30 22.63 34.15
N SER A 4 27.01 23.01 33.10
CA SER A 4 26.75 24.25 32.34
C SER A 4 25.60 24.12 31.33
N LEU A 5 25.05 22.90 31.11
CA LEU A 5 23.94 22.67 30.21
C LEU A 5 22.59 22.96 30.86
N SER A 6 21.62 23.38 30.06
CA SER A 6 20.25 23.59 30.54
C SER A 6 19.64 22.31 31.13
N ALA A 7 18.70 22.45 32.07
CA ALA A 7 18.02 21.30 32.68
C ALA A 7 17.36 20.37 31.62
N TYR A 8 16.88 20.95 30.53
CA TYR A 8 16.31 20.21 29.38
C TYR A 8 17.39 19.39 28.66
N ALA A 9 18.53 19.97 28.32
CA ALA A 9 19.60 19.26 27.64
C ALA A 9 20.19 18.13 28.49
N ARG A 10 20.21 18.26 29.81
CA ARG A 10 20.68 17.22 30.76
C ARG A 10 19.80 15.97 30.78
N GLN A 11 18.52 16.07 30.40
CA GLN A 11 17.62 14.91 30.37
C GLN A 11 17.97 13.93 29.23
N PHE A 12 18.66 14.40 28.19
CA PHE A 12 19.05 13.58 27.04
C PHE A 12 20.47 13.03 27.12
N LEU A 13 21.19 13.39 28.16
CA LEU A 13 22.53 12.83 28.39
C LEU A 13 22.42 11.60 29.28
N ASP A 14 22.98 10.49 28.79
CA ASP A 14 23.18 9.30 29.63
C ASP A 14 23.92 9.75 30.91
N LYS A 15 23.37 9.43 32.08
CA LYS A 15 24.00 9.72 33.38
C LYS A 15 25.31 8.96 33.45
N MET A 16 26.42 9.62 33.13
CA MET A 16 27.74 9.05 33.39
C MET A 16 27.85 8.75 34.87
N LYS A 17 28.11 7.51 35.22
CA LYS A 17 28.41 7.12 36.61
C LYS A 17 29.69 7.85 37.03
N LYS A 18 29.62 8.60 38.09
CA LYS A 18 30.83 9.19 38.70
C LYS A 18 31.78 8.05 39.09
N PRO A 19 33.08 8.15 38.77
CA PRO A 19 34.04 7.18 39.23
C PRO A 19 34.08 7.20 40.78
N ASN A 20 34.27 6.04 41.39
CA ASN A 20 34.37 5.91 42.83
C ASN A 20 35.82 6.21 43.29
N VAL A 21 36.12 7.48 43.40
CA VAL A 21 37.46 7.99 43.78
C VAL A 21 37.32 9.12 44.78
N ASP A 22 38.23 9.19 45.74
CA ASP A 22 38.21 10.21 46.80
C ASP A 22 38.75 11.56 46.29
N LEU A 23 39.76 11.52 45.41
CA LEU A 23 40.41 12.71 44.88
C LEU A 23 41.04 12.44 43.51
N ILE A 24 40.91 13.41 42.59
CA ILE A 24 41.59 13.40 41.29
C ILE A 24 42.35 14.71 41.14
N GLU A 25 43.69 14.65 41.14
CA GLU A 25 44.57 15.80 40.94
C GLU A 25 45.53 15.59 39.76
N GLY A 26 46.03 16.66 39.19
CA GLY A 26 47.08 16.63 38.16
C GLY A 26 46.58 16.21 36.74
N LEU A 27 45.28 16.31 36.49
CA LEU A 27 44.77 16.06 35.15
C LEU A 27 45.25 17.13 34.16
N SER A 28 45.95 16.71 33.12
CA SER A 28 46.25 17.57 31.97
C SER A 28 44.99 17.92 31.20
N PRO A 29 44.92 19.07 30.51
CA PRO A 29 43.79 19.36 29.62
C PRO A 29 43.58 18.22 28.61
N ALA A 30 42.41 17.58 28.67
CA ALA A 30 42.06 16.51 27.76
C ALA A 30 41.44 17.10 26.50
N ILE A 31 41.95 16.76 25.33
CA ILE A 31 41.33 17.04 24.02
C ILE A 31 40.70 15.76 23.58
N ALA A 32 39.37 15.70 23.55
CA ALA A 32 38.65 14.60 22.95
C ALA A 32 38.31 14.94 21.48
N ILE A 33 38.86 14.17 20.57
CA ILE A 33 38.47 14.21 19.15
C ILE A 33 37.51 13.04 18.96
N GLU A 34 36.24 13.34 18.97
CA GLU A 34 35.23 12.31 18.65
C GLU A 34 34.94 12.33 17.17
N GLN A 35 35.10 11.18 16.54
CA GLN A 35 34.49 10.95 15.25
C GLN A 35 32.97 11.01 15.47
N LYS A 36 32.29 11.88 14.70
CA LYS A 36 30.83 12.05 14.80
C LYS A 36 30.18 10.68 14.71
N ASN A 37 29.78 10.13 15.86
CA ASN A 37 29.08 8.85 15.89
C ASN A 37 27.82 8.98 15.05
N THR A 38 27.66 8.08 14.09
CA THR A 38 26.44 7.99 13.29
C THR A 38 25.27 7.98 14.24
N SER A 39 24.35 8.94 14.07
CA SER A 39 23.14 9.06 14.86
C SER A 39 22.51 7.69 15.06
N LYS A 40 22.21 7.29 16.29
CA LYS A 40 21.49 6.05 16.64
C LYS A 40 20.05 6.05 16.10
N ASN A 41 19.67 7.05 15.31
CA ASN A 41 18.37 7.11 14.67
C ASN A 41 18.34 6.13 13.48
N PRO A 42 17.52 5.08 13.52
CA PRO A 42 17.44 4.08 12.43
C PRO A 42 17.01 4.66 11.09
N ARG A 43 16.57 5.92 11.06
CA ARG A 43 16.22 6.64 9.81
C ARG A 43 17.37 7.45 9.24
N SER A 44 18.52 7.53 9.90
CA SER A 44 19.70 8.27 9.41
C SER A 44 20.62 7.37 8.60
N THR A 45 20.15 6.90 7.45
CA THR A 45 21.01 6.28 6.43
C THR A 45 21.69 7.35 5.60
N VAL A 46 22.82 7.02 4.95
CA VAL A 46 23.51 7.93 4.01
C VAL A 46 22.52 8.48 2.98
N ALA A 47 21.64 7.61 2.46
CA ALA A 47 20.67 7.96 1.45
C ALA A 47 19.65 9.03 1.90
N THR A 48 19.26 9.01 3.19
CA THR A 48 18.30 9.98 3.75
C THR A 48 18.97 11.28 4.19
N VAL A 49 20.20 11.21 4.71
CA VAL A 49 20.96 12.39 5.16
C VAL A 49 21.44 13.23 3.97
N THR A 50 21.75 12.58 2.85
CA THR A 50 22.22 13.24 1.60
C THR A 50 21.08 13.57 0.63
N GLU A 51 19.82 13.29 0.98
CA GLU A 51 18.65 13.45 0.11
C GLU A 51 18.70 12.61 -1.18
N ILE A 52 19.72 11.78 -1.39
CA ILE A 52 19.85 10.91 -2.57
C ILE A 52 18.62 10.01 -2.71
N TYR A 53 18.06 9.56 -1.61
CA TYR A 53 16.85 8.72 -1.61
C TYR A 53 15.65 9.39 -2.29
N ASP A 54 15.47 10.69 -2.09
CA ASP A 54 14.37 11.43 -2.71
C ASP A 54 14.57 11.58 -4.22
N TYR A 55 15.80 11.85 -4.66
CA TYR A 55 16.12 11.85 -6.10
C TYR A 55 15.93 10.46 -6.72
N MET A 56 16.35 9.39 -6.05
CA MET A 56 16.13 8.02 -6.51
C MET A 56 14.65 7.70 -6.63
N ARG A 57 13.83 8.09 -5.66
CA ARG A 57 12.37 7.89 -5.73
C ARG A 57 11.76 8.53 -6.96
N VAL A 58 12.13 9.77 -7.25
CA VAL A 58 11.66 10.48 -8.45
C VAL A 58 12.15 9.80 -9.72
N LEU A 59 13.41 9.39 -9.77
CA LEU A 59 13.99 8.69 -10.91
C LEU A 59 13.25 7.39 -11.20
N TYR A 60 13.09 6.52 -10.19
CA TYR A 60 12.38 5.26 -10.35
C TYR A 60 10.89 5.44 -10.63
N ALA A 61 10.26 6.46 -10.07
CA ALA A 61 8.85 6.75 -10.36
C ALA A 61 8.62 7.18 -11.81
N ARG A 62 9.60 7.84 -12.46
CA ARG A 62 9.47 8.36 -13.83
C ARG A 62 10.05 7.45 -14.90
N ALA A 63 11.17 6.81 -14.62
CA ALA A 63 11.94 6.01 -15.59
C ALA A 63 11.96 4.51 -15.26
N GLY A 64 11.56 4.12 -14.05
CA GLY A 64 11.58 2.73 -13.62
C GLY A 64 10.46 1.92 -14.25
N VAL A 65 10.75 0.67 -14.60
CA VAL A 65 9.75 -0.33 -14.98
C VAL A 65 9.51 -1.21 -13.75
N PRO A 66 8.32 -1.17 -13.12
CA PRO A 66 8.03 -2.01 -11.97
C PRO A 66 7.85 -3.47 -12.41
N TYR A 67 8.35 -4.39 -11.60
CA TYR A 67 8.20 -5.82 -11.79
C TYR A 67 7.43 -6.42 -10.63
N SER A 68 6.58 -7.41 -10.91
CA SER A 68 5.87 -8.16 -9.88
C SER A 68 6.87 -9.01 -9.06
N PRO A 69 6.92 -8.87 -7.73
CA PRO A 69 7.80 -9.68 -6.88
C PRO A 69 7.40 -11.17 -6.88
N PHE A 70 6.17 -11.50 -7.25
CA PHE A 70 5.67 -12.87 -7.27
C PHE A 70 5.91 -13.57 -8.61
N THR A 71 5.75 -12.86 -9.71
CA THR A 71 5.81 -13.45 -11.06
C THR A 71 7.05 -13.05 -11.85
N GLY A 72 7.82 -12.06 -11.39
CA GLY A 72 8.96 -11.49 -12.12
C GLY A 72 8.60 -10.79 -13.43
N LYS A 73 7.31 -10.64 -13.74
CA LYS A 73 6.84 -9.98 -14.97
C LYS A 73 6.76 -8.47 -14.80
N PRO A 74 7.04 -7.68 -15.86
CA PRO A 74 6.87 -6.24 -15.82
C PRO A 74 5.38 -5.88 -15.60
N ILE A 75 5.14 -4.87 -14.78
CA ILE A 75 3.82 -4.30 -14.53
C ILE A 75 3.69 -3.07 -15.41
N THR A 76 2.84 -3.16 -16.44
CA THR A 76 2.54 -2.06 -17.36
C THR A 76 1.07 -1.70 -17.28
N SER A 77 0.74 -0.42 -17.49
CA SER A 77 -0.65 -0.03 -17.68
C SER A 77 -1.18 -0.65 -18.96
N GLN A 78 -2.39 -1.20 -18.89
CA GLN A 78 -3.04 -1.85 -20.03
C GLN A 78 -4.25 -1.03 -20.46
N THR A 79 -4.50 -0.99 -21.76
CA THR A 79 -5.73 -0.43 -22.30
C THR A 79 -6.89 -1.41 -22.08
N ILE A 80 -8.13 -0.92 -22.11
CA ILE A 80 -9.33 -1.76 -22.00
C ILE A 80 -9.30 -2.88 -23.05
N THR A 81 -8.91 -2.56 -24.28
CA THR A 81 -8.79 -3.54 -25.37
C THR A 81 -7.81 -4.66 -25.04
N GLN A 82 -6.62 -4.31 -24.50
CA GLN A 82 -5.62 -5.30 -24.10
C GLN A 82 -6.13 -6.20 -22.97
N ILE A 83 -6.87 -5.64 -22.01
CA ILE A 83 -7.48 -6.42 -20.92
C ILE A 83 -8.53 -7.37 -21.48
N VAL A 84 -9.39 -6.91 -22.37
CA VAL A 84 -10.39 -7.74 -23.07
C VAL A 84 -9.72 -8.91 -23.81
N ASP A 85 -8.64 -8.62 -24.55
CA ASP A 85 -7.91 -9.64 -25.32
C ASP A 85 -7.22 -10.68 -24.41
N LEU A 86 -6.75 -10.26 -23.24
CA LEU A 86 -6.22 -11.19 -22.23
C LEU A 86 -7.30 -12.10 -21.66
N ILE A 87 -8.46 -11.54 -21.34
CA ILE A 87 -9.60 -12.30 -20.80
C ILE A 87 -10.13 -13.30 -21.84
N LYS A 88 -10.18 -12.93 -23.11
CA LYS A 88 -10.60 -13.83 -24.20
C LYS A 88 -9.68 -15.03 -24.41
N LYS A 89 -8.45 -15.01 -23.86
CA LYS A 89 -7.53 -16.16 -23.91
C LYS A 89 -7.80 -17.19 -22.82
N LEU A 90 -8.64 -16.88 -21.84
CA LEU A 90 -9.06 -17.83 -20.80
C LEU A 90 -9.89 -18.98 -21.43
N PRO A 91 -10.01 -20.13 -20.76
CA PRO A 91 -10.77 -21.25 -21.25
C PRO A 91 -12.20 -20.86 -21.63
N LYS A 92 -12.70 -21.36 -22.76
CA LYS A 92 -14.09 -21.14 -23.17
C LYS A 92 -15.03 -21.82 -22.17
N LYS A 93 -16.18 -21.20 -21.93
CA LYS A 93 -17.19 -21.58 -20.94
C LYS A 93 -16.85 -21.29 -19.48
N SER A 94 -15.62 -20.84 -19.16
CA SER A 94 -15.33 -20.36 -17.81
C SER A 94 -16.25 -19.22 -17.42
N THR A 95 -16.64 -19.19 -16.15
CA THR A 95 -17.35 -18.06 -15.57
C THR A 95 -16.34 -17.06 -15.05
N ILE A 96 -16.41 -15.80 -15.49
CA ILE A 96 -15.59 -14.70 -14.99
C ILE A 96 -16.41 -13.77 -14.11
N TYR A 97 -15.76 -13.28 -13.07
CA TYR A 97 -16.28 -12.26 -12.17
C TYR A 97 -15.39 -11.02 -12.27
N ILE A 98 -15.99 -9.89 -12.63
CA ILE A 98 -15.29 -8.61 -12.81
C ILE A 98 -15.53 -7.76 -11.58
N TYR A 99 -14.47 -7.43 -10.87
CA TYR A 99 -14.52 -6.64 -9.64
C TYR A 99 -13.82 -5.30 -9.79
N ALA A 100 -14.39 -4.27 -9.19
CA ALA A 100 -13.76 -2.97 -8.98
C ALA A 100 -13.20 -2.89 -7.55
N PRO A 101 -11.86 -2.93 -7.35
CA PRO A 101 -11.23 -2.80 -6.02
C PRO A 101 -11.26 -1.35 -5.54
N VAL A 102 -12.31 -0.98 -4.79
CA VAL A 102 -12.57 0.39 -4.36
C VAL A 102 -11.84 0.77 -3.07
N VAL A 103 -11.55 -0.20 -2.20
CA VAL A 103 -10.75 -0.01 -0.99
C VAL A 103 -9.67 -1.09 -0.93
N ARG A 104 -8.42 -0.69 -0.65
CA ARG A 104 -7.28 -1.60 -0.55
C ARG A 104 -6.48 -1.31 0.70
N GLY A 105 -6.54 -2.23 1.67
CA GLY A 105 -5.76 -2.20 2.91
C GLY A 105 -5.93 -0.92 3.73
N ARG A 106 -7.10 -0.29 3.70
CA ARG A 106 -7.37 0.96 4.41
C ARG A 106 -8.30 0.74 5.59
N LYS A 107 -8.05 1.47 6.68
CA LYS A 107 -8.92 1.49 7.85
C LYS A 107 -10.17 2.32 7.58
N GLY A 108 -11.33 1.88 8.06
CA GLY A 108 -12.58 2.63 7.94
C GLY A 108 -13.82 1.76 8.04
N GLU A 109 -14.97 2.36 8.26
CA GLU A 109 -16.28 1.68 8.32
C GLU A 109 -16.97 1.53 6.95
N TYR A 110 -16.64 2.38 6.00
CA TYR A 110 -17.12 2.40 4.60
C TYR A 110 -18.63 2.32 4.38
N ARG A 111 -19.46 2.54 5.43
CA ARG A 111 -20.93 2.45 5.33
C ARG A 111 -21.52 3.36 4.27
N LYS A 112 -21.04 4.60 4.19
CA LYS A 112 -21.52 5.59 3.20
C LYS A 112 -21.17 5.16 1.78
N ASP A 113 -19.97 4.63 1.59
CA ASP A 113 -19.48 4.15 0.28
C ASP A 113 -20.29 2.94 -0.17
N ILE A 114 -20.50 1.95 0.70
CA ILE A 114 -21.31 0.75 0.42
C ILE A 114 -22.75 1.15 0.06
N LEU A 115 -23.36 2.07 0.80
CA LEU A 115 -24.69 2.59 0.48
C LEU A 115 -24.73 3.32 -0.87
N SER A 116 -23.65 4.04 -1.23
CA SER A 116 -23.52 4.69 -2.52
C SER A 116 -23.50 3.66 -3.66
N TYR A 117 -22.72 2.57 -3.52
CA TYR A 117 -22.70 1.49 -4.51
C TYR A 117 -24.05 0.79 -4.64
N LYS A 118 -24.76 0.54 -3.52
CA LYS A 118 -26.12 0.03 -3.54
C LYS A 118 -27.07 0.94 -4.34
N ARG A 119 -27.03 2.25 -4.11
CA ARG A 119 -27.84 3.25 -4.86
C ARG A 119 -27.54 3.27 -6.34
N ARG A 120 -26.29 2.97 -6.74
CA ARG A 120 -25.85 2.86 -8.13
C ARG A 120 -26.25 1.53 -8.78
N GLY A 121 -26.95 0.64 -8.06
CA GLY A 121 -27.51 -0.60 -8.58
C GLY A 121 -26.62 -1.84 -8.43
N PHE A 122 -25.46 -1.73 -7.77
CA PHE A 122 -24.61 -2.90 -7.51
C PHE A 122 -25.27 -3.78 -6.43
N ARG A 123 -25.22 -5.10 -6.65
CA ARG A 123 -25.90 -6.06 -5.79
C ARG A 123 -24.96 -6.85 -4.89
N LYS A 124 -23.71 -7.06 -5.31
CA LYS A 124 -22.74 -7.87 -4.58
C LYS A 124 -21.44 -7.12 -4.34
N ILE A 125 -20.84 -7.38 -3.19
CA ILE A 125 -19.61 -6.77 -2.75
C ILE A 125 -18.73 -7.82 -2.08
N LYS A 126 -17.44 -7.82 -2.36
CA LYS A 126 -16.45 -8.69 -1.74
C LYS A 126 -15.70 -7.87 -0.68
N ILE A 127 -15.76 -8.31 0.56
CA ILE A 127 -15.11 -7.67 1.69
C ILE A 127 -14.17 -8.69 2.33
N ASP A 128 -12.89 -8.36 2.43
CA ASP A 128 -11.86 -9.22 3.02
C ASP A 128 -11.91 -10.65 2.46
N ASN A 129 -12.02 -10.76 1.13
CA ASN A 129 -12.16 -11.99 0.35
C ASN A 129 -13.48 -12.77 0.50
N ILE A 130 -14.46 -12.27 1.24
CA ILE A 130 -15.77 -12.89 1.39
C ILE A 130 -16.80 -12.13 0.56
N LEU A 131 -17.56 -12.84 -0.26
CA LEU A 131 -18.61 -12.28 -1.10
C LEU A 131 -19.92 -12.13 -0.32
N TYR A 132 -20.49 -10.93 -0.29
CA TYR A 132 -21.77 -10.61 0.35
C TYR A 132 -22.75 -10.02 -0.65
N ASP A 133 -24.03 -10.24 -0.40
CA ASP A 133 -25.05 -9.35 -0.93
C ASP A 133 -24.88 -7.97 -0.27
N ILE A 134 -24.88 -6.91 -1.06
CA ILE A 134 -24.55 -5.56 -0.56
C ILE A 134 -25.49 -5.12 0.58
N GLU A 135 -26.71 -5.63 0.59
CA GLU A 135 -27.72 -5.38 1.65
C GLU A 135 -27.41 -6.08 2.96
N LYS A 136 -26.68 -7.19 2.89
CA LYS A 136 -26.30 -8.03 4.03
C LYS A 136 -24.83 -7.86 4.40
N SER A 137 -24.18 -6.81 3.89
CA SER A 137 -22.78 -6.53 4.20
C SER A 137 -22.61 -6.29 5.72
N PRO A 138 -21.54 -6.84 6.33
CA PRO A 138 -21.29 -6.67 7.75
C PRO A 138 -20.90 -5.23 8.09
N ASN A 139 -21.08 -4.86 9.36
CA ASN A 139 -20.51 -3.64 9.88
C ASN A 139 -18.99 -3.81 10.04
N LEU A 140 -18.21 -2.92 9.43
CA LEU A 140 -16.76 -2.99 9.44
C LEU A 140 -16.20 -2.24 10.65
N ASP A 141 -15.13 -2.78 11.24
CA ASP A 141 -14.41 -2.10 12.32
C ASP A 141 -13.49 -1.02 11.74
N LYS A 142 -13.72 0.23 12.13
CA LYS A 142 -12.91 1.38 11.69
C LYS A 142 -11.43 1.28 12.04
N LYS A 143 -11.03 0.43 12.98
CA LYS A 143 -9.64 0.24 13.43
C LYS A 143 -8.88 -0.76 12.58
N LEU A 144 -9.58 -1.67 11.91
CA LEU A 144 -9.00 -2.70 11.05
C LEU A 144 -8.83 -2.20 9.62
N LYS A 145 -7.89 -2.81 8.91
CA LYS A 145 -7.72 -2.60 7.47
C LYS A 145 -8.65 -3.53 6.72
N HIS A 146 -9.33 -3.00 5.72
CA HIS A 146 -10.26 -3.76 4.89
C HIS A 146 -9.89 -3.64 3.42
N ASP A 147 -10.18 -4.70 2.69
CA ASP A 147 -10.15 -4.77 1.24
C ASP A 147 -11.58 -4.92 0.73
N ILE A 148 -12.03 -3.97 -0.09
CA ILE A 148 -13.41 -3.95 -0.58
C ILE A 148 -13.39 -3.88 -2.11
N SER A 149 -14.09 -4.82 -2.76
CA SER A 149 -14.26 -4.88 -4.20
C SER A 149 -15.73 -5.02 -4.55
N VAL A 150 -16.22 -4.16 -5.44
CA VAL A 150 -17.60 -4.24 -5.93
C VAL A 150 -17.66 -5.20 -7.10
N LEU A 151 -18.56 -6.19 -7.08
CA LEU A 151 -18.82 -7.05 -8.24
C LEU A 151 -19.57 -6.25 -9.30
N VAL A 152 -18.89 -5.97 -10.38
CA VAL A 152 -19.45 -5.21 -11.53
C VAL A 152 -20.27 -6.13 -12.42
N ASP A 153 -19.72 -7.29 -12.80
CA ASP A 153 -20.43 -8.22 -13.67
C ASP A 153 -19.97 -9.68 -13.45
N ARG A 154 -20.85 -10.62 -13.83
CA ARG A 154 -20.58 -12.04 -13.93
C ARG A 154 -20.89 -12.49 -15.36
N ILE A 155 -19.88 -12.96 -16.06
CA ILE A 155 -19.97 -13.29 -17.50
C ILE A 155 -19.48 -14.72 -17.72
N VAL A 156 -20.21 -15.50 -18.51
CA VAL A 156 -19.74 -16.78 -19.02
C VAL A 156 -19.04 -16.53 -20.35
N LEU A 157 -17.79 -16.94 -20.47
CA LEU A 157 -16.98 -16.75 -21.68
C LEU A 157 -17.51 -17.63 -22.82
N ASN A 158 -18.17 -16.99 -23.77
CA ASN A 158 -18.65 -17.63 -25.00
C ASN A 158 -18.23 -16.80 -26.24
N SER A 159 -18.50 -17.28 -27.42
CA SER A 159 -18.14 -16.60 -28.66
C SER A 159 -18.92 -15.31 -28.94
N ASN A 160 -19.99 -15.02 -28.19
CA ASN A 160 -20.92 -13.92 -28.50
C ASN A 160 -21.02 -12.93 -27.30
N LEU A 161 -19.90 -12.43 -26.83
CA LEU A 161 -19.87 -11.47 -25.69
C LEU A 161 -20.22 -10.04 -26.12
N GLY A 162 -20.15 -9.70 -27.40
CA GLY A 162 -20.38 -8.34 -27.90
C GLY A 162 -19.48 -7.32 -27.16
N ASN A 163 -20.04 -6.15 -26.85
CA ASN A 163 -19.36 -5.08 -26.13
C ASN A 163 -19.45 -5.21 -24.61
N ARG A 164 -20.27 -6.14 -24.08
CA ARG A 164 -20.56 -6.26 -22.65
C ARG A 164 -19.30 -6.41 -21.80
N LEU A 165 -18.34 -7.20 -22.25
CA LEU A 165 -17.08 -7.38 -21.53
C LEU A 165 -16.30 -6.07 -21.43
N ALA A 166 -16.20 -5.32 -22.53
CA ALA A 166 -15.49 -4.03 -22.53
C ALA A 166 -16.19 -3.00 -21.64
N GLU A 167 -17.51 -2.90 -21.70
CA GLU A 167 -18.32 -2.00 -20.87
C GLU A 167 -18.19 -2.33 -19.35
N SER A 168 -18.17 -3.62 -19.02
CA SER A 168 -17.98 -4.05 -17.62
C SER A 168 -16.58 -3.74 -17.10
N ILE A 169 -15.54 -3.91 -17.92
CA ILE A 169 -14.17 -3.54 -17.59
C ILE A 169 -14.06 -2.02 -17.42
N GLU A 170 -14.61 -1.25 -18.34
CA GLU A 170 -14.62 0.22 -18.29
C GLU A 170 -15.31 0.72 -17.00
N THR A 171 -16.46 0.14 -16.68
CA THR A 171 -17.19 0.43 -15.44
C THR A 171 -16.32 0.15 -14.21
N SER A 172 -15.62 -0.99 -14.20
CA SER A 172 -14.72 -1.36 -13.10
C SER A 172 -13.56 -0.38 -12.96
N VAL A 173 -12.89 -0.05 -14.05
CA VAL A 173 -11.76 0.87 -14.11
C VAL A 173 -12.17 2.28 -13.61
N ASN A 174 -13.34 2.76 -14.03
CA ASN A 174 -13.88 4.05 -13.60
C ASN A 174 -14.26 4.08 -12.11
N LEU A 175 -14.77 2.95 -11.57
CA LEU A 175 -15.10 2.84 -10.15
C LEU A 175 -13.89 2.80 -9.23
N SER A 176 -12.81 2.20 -9.67
CA SER A 176 -11.63 1.85 -8.85
C SER A 176 -10.41 2.70 -9.13
N ASN A 177 -10.55 3.81 -9.87
CA ASN A 177 -9.45 4.69 -10.27
C ASN A 177 -8.33 3.94 -11.04
N GLY A 178 -8.73 3.18 -12.05
CA GLY A 178 -7.79 2.58 -12.99
C GLY A 178 -7.45 1.10 -12.75
N LEU A 179 -8.18 0.41 -11.89
CA LEU A 179 -7.92 -1.00 -11.58
C LEU A 179 -9.12 -1.89 -11.90
N VAL A 180 -8.83 -3.13 -12.25
CA VAL A 180 -9.83 -4.19 -12.39
C VAL A 180 -9.26 -5.50 -11.83
N PHE A 181 -10.07 -6.24 -11.09
CA PHE A 181 -9.77 -7.63 -10.72
C PHE A 181 -10.71 -8.55 -11.47
N VAL A 182 -10.13 -9.59 -12.04
CA VAL A 182 -10.87 -10.62 -12.74
C VAL A 182 -10.56 -11.96 -12.08
N GLU A 183 -11.59 -12.59 -11.55
CA GLU A 183 -11.54 -13.97 -11.07
C GLU A 183 -12.25 -14.85 -12.11
N TYR A 184 -11.77 -16.05 -12.31
CA TYR A 184 -12.44 -17.02 -13.17
C TYR A 184 -12.53 -18.38 -12.49
N GLU A 185 -13.62 -19.06 -12.76
CA GLU A 185 -13.85 -20.44 -12.35
C GLU A 185 -13.89 -21.29 -13.62
N ASP A 186 -13.05 -22.32 -13.65
CA ASP A 186 -13.08 -23.35 -14.69
C ASP A 186 -14.14 -24.39 -14.33
N GLU A 187 -14.81 -24.96 -15.34
CA GLU A 187 -15.80 -26.05 -15.13
C GLU A 187 -15.15 -27.33 -14.61
#